data_3240a15a510cb9672def10eba22af4eb
#
_entry.id   3240a15a510cb9672def10eba22af4eb
#
_cell.length_a   1.000
_cell.length_b   1.000
_cell.length_c   1.000
_cell.angle_alpha   90.00
_cell.angle_beta   90.00
_cell.angle_gamma   90.00
#
_symmetry.space_group_name_H-M   'P 1'
#
loop_
_entity.id
_entity.type
_entity.pdbx_description
1 polymer ?
#
loop_
_entity_poly.entity_id
_entity_poly.type
_entity_poly.pdbx_seq_one_letter_code
_entity_poly.pdbx_strand_id
1 'polypeptide(L)'
;ATGASKWNDPKDFPWTMGFQPSYRVEARIFAKYILKNKPDAKVAVFYANDDFGKDYVTGLKDVFGDKASSIIVAEESYETTEPSIDSHIVKLKGTGADVFVNIATPKFAAQAIKKMAELEWKPMHLMTDVSISIGAVMKPAGLEASEGVLSAGYLKDASDPQWKDDEGMKKFMSFVDKYMPGANISDANLVYGYAAAQTMVQVLKQSGDNLTRENVMKQAASLKDFAADTLIPGIKINTGANDFAPIEQLKMMRFKSGQWELFGDIISAETGG
;
A
#
# COMPACT_ATOMS: atom_id res chain seq x y z
N ALA A 1 12.22 -3.83 2.77
CA ALA A 1 11.38 -3.15 1.77
C ALA A 1 10.96 -1.79 2.33
N THR A 2 10.73 -0.81 1.47
CA THR A 2 10.21 0.51 1.80
C THR A 2 9.51 1.12 0.58
N GLY A 3 8.43 1.84 0.81
CA GLY A 3 7.72 2.64 -0.19
C GLY A 3 8.09 4.12 -0.13
N ALA A 4 9.17 4.51 0.58
CA ALA A 4 9.59 5.91 0.65
C ALA A 4 9.89 6.45 -0.75
N SER A 5 9.17 7.50 -1.15
CA SER A 5 9.20 8.04 -2.52
C SER A 5 10.56 8.58 -2.96
N LYS A 6 11.41 8.96 -2.00
CA LYS A 6 12.79 9.43 -2.28
C LYS A 6 13.62 8.42 -3.08
N TRP A 7 13.37 7.11 -2.94
CA TRP A 7 14.11 6.07 -3.65
C TRP A 7 13.70 5.93 -5.13
N ASN A 8 12.61 6.60 -5.53
CA ASN A 8 12.14 6.64 -6.91
C ASN A 8 12.67 7.86 -7.69
N ASP A 9 13.62 8.59 -7.12
CA ASP A 9 14.29 9.71 -7.79
C ASP A 9 15.57 9.23 -8.51
N PRO A 10 15.55 9.14 -9.86
CA PRO A 10 16.70 8.69 -10.63
C PRO A 10 17.87 9.68 -10.62
N LYS A 11 17.63 10.95 -10.27
CA LYS A 11 18.68 11.98 -10.22
C LYS A 11 19.54 11.81 -8.98
N ASP A 12 18.89 11.68 -7.81
CA ASP A 12 19.58 11.58 -6.54
C ASP A 12 20.01 10.13 -6.23
N PHE A 13 19.24 9.15 -6.71
CA PHE A 13 19.46 7.72 -6.48
C PHE A 13 19.50 6.89 -7.79
N PRO A 14 20.43 7.16 -8.72
CA PRO A 14 20.44 6.55 -10.07
C PRO A 14 20.64 5.03 -10.09
N TRP A 15 21.02 4.43 -8.96
CA TRP A 15 21.29 3.00 -8.80
C TRP A 15 20.28 2.29 -7.92
N THR A 16 19.19 2.96 -7.57
CA THR A 16 18.15 2.43 -6.67
C THR A 16 16.78 2.59 -7.33
N MET A 17 15.99 1.54 -7.32
CA MET A 17 14.60 1.56 -7.75
C MET A 17 13.76 0.79 -6.73
N GLY A 18 12.71 1.41 -6.18
CA GLY A 18 11.75 0.74 -5.33
C GLY A 18 10.92 -0.26 -6.13
N PHE A 19 10.46 -1.36 -5.51
CA PHE A 19 9.56 -2.31 -6.19
C PHE A 19 8.10 -2.09 -5.79
N GLN A 20 7.82 -1.94 -4.49
CA GLN A 20 6.45 -1.70 -4.05
C GLN A 20 5.95 -0.31 -4.47
N PRO A 21 4.64 -0.10 -4.56
CA PRO A 21 4.06 1.23 -4.71
C PRO A 21 4.64 2.19 -3.67
N SER A 22 4.98 3.42 -4.08
CA SER A 22 5.43 4.38 -3.09
C SER A 22 4.28 4.76 -2.17
N TYR A 23 4.60 5.13 -0.94
CA TYR A 23 3.63 5.64 0.03
C TYR A 23 2.84 6.83 -0.52
N ARG A 24 3.49 7.66 -1.33
CA ARG A 24 2.86 8.79 -2.01
C ARG A 24 1.85 8.34 -3.07
N VAL A 25 2.15 7.25 -3.81
CA VAL A 25 1.24 6.62 -4.79
C VAL A 25 -0.03 6.13 -4.10
N GLU A 26 0.08 5.35 -3.03
CA GLU A 26 -1.09 4.84 -2.31
C GLU A 26 -1.93 5.98 -1.73
N ALA A 27 -1.29 6.99 -1.15
CA ALA A 27 -1.98 8.17 -0.62
C ALA A 27 -2.77 8.93 -1.70
N ARG A 28 -2.22 9.08 -2.90
CA ARG A 28 -2.93 9.68 -4.05
C ARG A 28 -4.15 8.86 -4.44
N ILE A 29 -4.06 7.54 -4.41
CA ILE A 29 -5.18 6.63 -4.67
C ILE A 29 -6.26 6.79 -3.60
N PHE A 30 -5.88 6.85 -2.33
CA PHE A 30 -6.82 7.13 -1.24
C PHE A 30 -7.52 8.48 -1.42
N ALA A 31 -6.78 9.53 -1.75
CA ALA A 31 -7.36 10.85 -1.98
C ALA A 31 -8.35 10.87 -3.15
N LYS A 32 -8.00 10.21 -4.27
CA LYS A 32 -8.92 10.03 -5.42
C LYS A 32 -10.18 9.28 -5.02
N TYR A 33 -10.02 8.19 -4.24
CA TYR A 33 -11.15 7.42 -3.73
C TYR A 33 -12.05 8.25 -2.80
N ILE A 34 -11.46 9.03 -1.89
CA ILE A 34 -12.18 9.93 -0.99
C ILE A 34 -13.00 10.94 -1.81
N LEU A 35 -12.37 11.69 -2.73
CA LEU A 35 -13.04 12.71 -3.53
C LEU A 35 -14.20 12.14 -4.37
N LYS A 36 -14.03 10.92 -4.90
CA LYS A 36 -15.07 10.24 -5.68
C LYS A 36 -16.28 9.85 -4.83
N ASN A 37 -16.06 9.40 -3.59
CA ASN A 37 -17.10 8.81 -2.75
C ASN A 37 -17.65 9.76 -1.68
N LYS A 38 -16.86 10.77 -1.28
CA LYS A 38 -17.21 11.80 -0.30
C LYS A 38 -16.62 13.16 -0.72
N PRO A 39 -17.22 13.88 -1.69
CA PRO A 39 -16.69 15.14 -2.19
C PRO A 39 -16.51 16.22 -1.10
N ASP A 40 -17.35 16.21 -0.07
CA ASP A 40 -17.35 17.15 1.07
C ASP A 40 -16.71 16.55 2.32
N ALA A 41 -15.78 15.59 2.14
CA ALA A 41 -15.16 14.88 3.25
C ALA A 41 -14.44 15.82 4.22
N LYS A 42 -14.55 15.49 5.52
CA LYS A 42 -13.69 16.01 6.59
C LYS A 42 -12.71 14.90 6.97
N VAL A 43 -11.47 15.04 6.57
CA VAL A 43 -10.44 14.01 6.71
C VAL A 43 -9.60 14.26 7.95
N ALA A 44 -9.52 13.27 8.84
CA ALA A 44 -8.53 13.21 9.90
C ALA A 44 -7.41 12.25 9.48
N VAL A 45 -6.16 12.67 9.62
CA VAL A 45 -4.98 11.88 9.26
C VAL A 45 -4.19 11.54 10.52
N PHE A 46 -3.91 10.25 10.72
CA PHE A 46 -3.04 9.74 11.78
C PHE A 46 -1.83 9.06 11.15
N TYR A 47 -0.61 9.48 11.48
CA TYR A 47 0.58 9.02 10.77
C TYR A 47 1.83 8.92 11.65
N ALA A 48 2.75 8.02 11.29
CA ALA A 48 4.07 7.95 11.91
C ALA A 48 4.90 9.20 11.58
N ASN A 49 5.61 9.77 12.57
CA ASN A 49 6.44 10.96 12.36
C ASN A 49 7.80 10.62 11.73
N ASP A 50 7.75 10.04 10.53
CA ASP A 50 8.91 9.65 9.73
C ASP A 50 8.64 9.82 8.24
N ASP A 51 9.57 9.34 7.37
CA ASP A 51 9.40 9.39 5.92
C ASP A 51 8.13 8.66 5.45
N PHE A 52 7.77 7.57 6.12
CA PHE A 52 6.56 6.79 5.79
C PHE A 52 5.30 7.65 5.93
N GLY A 53 5.06 8.21 7.11
CA GLY A 53 3.87 9.01 7.35
C GLY A 53 3.84 10.31 6.55
N LYS A 54 4.99 10.99 6.42
CA LYS A 54 5.10 12.26 5.69
C LYS A 54 4.85 12.11 4.19
N ASP A 55 5.27 11.01 3.58
CA ASP A 55 4.98 10.71 2.17
C ASP A 55 3.48 10.56 1.92
N TYR A 56 2.75 9.91 2.84
CA TYR A 56 1.28 9.81 2.71
C TYR A 56 0.60 11.16 2.83
N VAL A 57 0.98 11.97 3.83
CA VAL A 57 0.43 13.33 3.98
C VAL A 57 0.66 14.15 2.72
N THR A 58 1.86 14.04 2.14
CA THR A 58 2.19 14.70 0.87
C THR A 58 1.33 14.20 -0.28
N GLY A 59 1.19 12.88 -0.42
CA GLY A 59 0.39 12.26 -1.48
C GLY A 59 -1.10 12.61 -1.40
N LEU A 60 -1.68 12.71 -0.21
CA LEU A 60 -3.03 13.22 -0.02
C LEU A 60 -3.15 14.67 -0.51
N LYS A 61 -2.22 15.53 -0.12
CA LYS A 61 -2.18 16.95 -0.49
C LYS A 61 -1.96 17.16 -2.00
N ASP A 62 -1.21 16.29 -2.68
CA ASP A 62 -1.04 16.32 -4.14
C ASP A 62 -2.38 16.27 -4.89
N VAL A 63 -3.31 15.45 -4.42
CA VAL A 63 -4.61 15.25 -5.08
C VAL A 63 -5.65 16.25 -4.58
N PHE A 64 -5.65 16.59 -3.30
CA PHE A 64 -6.56 17.60 -2.75
C PHE A 64 -6.23 19.02 -3.23
N GLY A 65 -4.96 19.28 -3.60
CA GLY A 65 -4.51 20.56 -4.13
C GLY A 65 -4.83 21.72 -3.18
N ASP A 66 -5.32 22.81 -3.73
CA ASP A 66 -5.67 24.03 -2.96
C ASP A 66 -6.76 23.79 -1.91
N LYS A 67 -7.51 22.70 -2.05
CA LYS A 67 -8.56 22.33 -1.09
C LYS A 67 -8.04 21.51 0.10
N ALA A 68 -6.75 21.15 0.12
CA ALA A 68 -6.19 20.28 1.17
C ALA A 68 -6.46 20.81 2.57
N SER A 69 -6.30 22.12 2.81
CA SER A 69 -6.53 22.75 4.11
C SER A 69 -8.01 22.79 4.55
N SER A 70 -8.94 22.67 3.62
CA SER A 70 -10.38 22.59 3.92
C SER A 70 -10.86 21.16 4.09
N ILE A 71 -10.21 20.20 3.41
CA ILE A 71 -10.54 18.77 3.48
C ILE A 71 -9.88 18.09 4.69
N ILE A 72 -8.59 18.33 4.90
CA ILE A 72 -7.85 17.76 6.04
C ILE A 72 -8.09 18.65 7.27
N VAL A 73 -9.00 18.23 8.12
CA VAL A 73 -9.41 19.00 9.32
C VAL A 73 -8.49 18.74 10.52
N ALA A 74 -7.71 17.66 10.51
CA ALA A 74 -6.70 17.36 11.51
C ALA A 74 -5.61 16.43 11.00
N GLU A 75 -4.40 16.68 11.45
CA GLU A 75 -3.22 15.82 11.27
C GLU A 75 -2.62 15.55 12.65
N GLU A 76 -2.52 14.28 13.04
CA GLU A 76 -1.87 13.84 14.28
C GLU A 76 -0.75 12.86 13.94
N SER A 77 0.47 13.22 14.32
CA SER A 77 1.60 12.31 14.21
C SER A 77 1.87 11.60 15.52
N TYR A 78 2.43 10.39 15.44
CA TYR A 78 2.90 9.64 16.60
C TYR A 78 4.36 9.21 16.43
N GLU A 79 5.04 9.00 17.55
CA GLU A 79 6.37 8.41 17.58
C GLU A 79 6.28 6.90 17.80
N THR A 80 7.12 6.12 17.12
CA THR A 80 7.12 4.66 17.24
C THR A 80 7.50 4.16 18.63
N THR A 81 8.01 5.04 19.47
CA THR A 81 8.37 4.80 20.88
C THR A 81 7.21 5.05 21.85
N GLU A 82 6.09 5.61 21.38
CA GLU A 82 4.95 5.87 22.25
C GLU A 82 4.33 4.57 22.81
N PRO A 83 3.96 4.53 24.08
CA PRO A 83 3.33 3.35 24.67
C PRO A 83 1.87 3.16 24.22
N SER A 84 1.15 4.26 23.98
CA SER A 84 -0.26 4.29 23.57
C SER A 84 -0.54 5.50 22.69
N ILE A 85 -1.49 5.34 21.76
CA ILE A 85 -1.95 6.40 20.85
C ILE A 85 -3.40 6.84 21.13
N ASP A 86 -3.95 6.44 22.25
CA ASP A 86 -5.36 6.65 22.59
C ASP A 86 -5.77 8.12 22.55
N SER A 87 -4.90 9.01 23.08
CA SER A 87 -5.14 10.46 23.11
C SER A 87 -5.24 11.06 21.70
N HIS A 88 -4.43 10.58 20.73
CA HIS A 88 -4.50 11.01 19.35
C HIS A 88 -5.85 10.66 18.72
N ILE A 89 -6.33 9.42 18.93
CA ILE A 89 -7.62 8.97 18.37
C ILE A 89 -8.79 9.73 18.99
N VAL A 90 -8.76 10.00 20.31
CA VAL A 90 -9.77 10.84 20.99
C VAL A 90 -9.80 12.24 20.38
N LYS A 91 -8.63 12.85 20.18
CA LYS A 91 -8.51 14.18 19.59
C LYS A 91 -9.04 14.21 18.16
N LEU A 92 -8.67 13.24 17.33
CA LEU A 92 -9.14 13.13 15.94
C LEU A 92 -10.66 12.94 15.85
N LYS A 93 -11.25 12.09 16.69
CA LYS A 93 -12.71 11.96 16.79
C LYS A 93 -13.38 13.31 17.13
N GLY A 94 -12.78 14.07 18.05
CA GLY A 94 -13.30 15.38 18.50
C GLY A 94 -13.41 16.44 17.40
N THR A 95 -12.74 16.25 16.24
CA THR A 95 -12.79 17.16 15.08
C THR A 95 -14.07 17.03 14.26
N GLY A 96 -14.85 15.97 14.47
CA GLY A 96 -16.02 15.66 13.67
C GLY A 96 -15.67 15.15 12.27
N ALA A 97 -14.45 14.63 12.06
CA ALA A 97 -14.04 14.03 10.81
C ALA A 97 -14.90 12.80 10.47
N ASP A 98 -15.31 12.69 9.22
CA ASP A 98 -16.11 11.59 8.68
C ASP A 98 -15.30 10.64 7.76
N VAL A 99 -14.01 10.97 7.55
CA VAL A 99 -13.00 10.11 6.95
C VAL A 99 -11.79 10.06 7.88
N PHE A 100 -11.27 8.86 8.11
CA PHE A 100 -10.05 8.62 8.87
C PHE A 100 -9.01 7.90 8.00
N VAL A 101 -7.86 8.52 7.82
CA VAL A 101 -6.73 7.95 7.10
C VAL A 101 -5.67 7.54 8.11
N ASN A 102 -5.48 6.22 8.26
CA ASN A 102 -4.66 5.58 9.27
C ASN A 102 -3.34 5.12 8.66
N ILE A 103 -2.31 5.91 8.84
CA ILE A 103 -0.95 5.66 8.34
C ILE A 103 -0.07 5.22 9.50
N ALA A 104 -0.45 4.13 10.11
CA ALA A 104 0.25 3.59 11.26
C ALA A 104 0.86 2.22 10.96
N THR A 105 2.00 1.94 11.58
CA THR A 105 2.60 0.60 11.56
C THR A 105 1.72 -0.42 12.31
N PRO A 106 1.86 -1.73 12.08
CA PRO A 106 0.89 -2.75 12.51
C PRO A 106 0.41 -2.64 13.96
N LYS A 107 1.32 -2.46 14.91
CA LYS A 107 0.99 -2.30 16.34
C LYS A 107 0.03 -1.14 16.57
N PHE A 108 0.34 0.02 16.01
CA PHE A 108 -0.42 1.25 16.22
C PHE A 108 -1.71 1.29 15.40
N ALA A 109 -1.71 0.67 14.22
CA ALA A 109 -2.93 0.48 13.43
C ALA A 109 -3.96 -0.37 14.19
N ALA A 110 -3.53 -1.47 14.82
CA ALA A 110 -4.41 -2.29 15.66
C ALA A 110 -4.93 -1.52 16.88
N GLN A 111 -4.09 -0.72 17.54
CA GLN A 111 -4.52 0.14 18.65
C GLN A 111 -5.55 1.18 18.19
N ALA A 112 -5.33 1.81 17.02
CA ALA A 112 -6.25 2.80 16.47
C ALA A 112 -7.63 2.19 16.18
N ILE A 113 -7.69 1.03 15.51
CA ILE A 113 -8.95 0.32 15.23
C ILE A 113 -9.70 0.00 16.54
N LYS A 114 -8.99 -0.58 17.52
CA LYS A 114 -9.57 -0.91 18.82
C LYS A 114 -10.12 0.33 19.52
N LYS A 115 -9.34 1.41 19.54
CA LYS A 115 -9.76 2.66 20.19
C LYS A 115 -10.94 3.31 19.50
N MET A 116 -11.00 3.27 18.18
CA MET A 116 -12.17 3.73 17.42
C MET A 116 -13.44 2.97 17.79
N ALA A 117 -13.34 1.64 17.92
CA ALA A 117 -14.47 0.80 18.35
C ALA A 117 -14.94 1.14 19.78
N GLU A 118 -14.01 1.30 20.74
CA GLU A 118 -14.31 1.74 22.09
C GLU A 118 -15.02 3.11 22.15
N LEU A 119 -14.66 3.98 21.24
CA LEU A 119 -15.25 5.32 21.12
C LEU A 119 -16.52 5.35 20.28
N GLU A 120 -16.94 4.24 19.68
CA GLU A 120 -18.03 4.17 18.70
C GLU A 120 -17.86 5.17 17.53
N TRP A 121 -16.60 5.45 17.15
CA TRP A 121 -16.29 6.33 16.03
C TRP A 121 -16.22 5.53 14.72
N LYS A 122 -17.13 5.81 13.80
CA LYS A 122 -17.31 5.04 12.54
C LYS A 122 -17.18 5.91 11.28
N PRO A 123 -16.04 6.55 11.04
CA PRO A 123 -15.78 7.26 9.79
C PRO A 123 -15.54 6.26 8.65
N MET A 124 -15.47 6.73 7.40
CA MET A 124 -14.83 5.98 6.34
C MET A 124 -13.35 5.80 6.71
N HIS A 125 -12.93 4.58 7.04
CA HIS A 125 -11.59 4.28 7.53
C HIS A 125 -10.72 3.71 6.42
N LEU A 126 -9.74 4.48 5.94
CA LEU A 126 -8.71 4.03 5.02
C LEU A 126 -7.42 3.77 5.80
N MET A 127 -6.82 2.62 5.58
CA MET A 127 -5.61 2.18 6.27
C MET A 127 -4.55 1.77 5.25
N THR A 128 -3.29 2.15 5.53
CA THR A 128 -2.13 1.80 4.70
C THR A 128 -2.02 0.28 4.47
N ASP A 129 -1.54 -0.11 3.29
CA ASP A 129 -1.25 -1.49 2.92
C ASP A 129 -0.18 -2.15 3.82
N VAL A 130 0.69 -1.35 4.43
CA VAL A 130 1.70 -1.80 5.41
C VAL A 130 1.06 -2.52 6.60
N SER A 131 -0.20 -2.21 6.93
CA SER A 131 -0.89 -2.71 8.14
C SER A 131 -2.10 -3.62 7.85
N ILE A 132 -2.19 -4.20 6.65
CA ILE A 132 -3.32 -5.07 6.25
C ILE A 132 -3.27 -6.50 6.81
N SER A 133 -2.23 -6.87 7.55
CA SER A 133 -2.07 -8.24 8.06
C SER A 133 -3.25 -8.64 8.96
N ILE A 134 -3.97 -9.69 8.56
CA ILE A 134 -5.07 -10.23 9.36
C ILE A 134 -4.55 -10.74 10.70
N GLY A 135 -3.43 -11.46 10.70
CA GLY A 135 -2.85 -12.03 11.91
C GLY A 135 -2.27 -11.00 12.88
N ALA A 136 -1.55 -10.00 12.33
CA ALA A 136 -0.81 -9.02 13.14
C ALA A 136 -1.62 -7.75 13.48
N VAL A 137 -2.69 -7.47 12.73
CA VAL A 137 -3.47 -6.22 12.91
C VAL A 137 -4.94 -6.51 13.18
N MET A 138 -5.67 -7.17 12.28
CA MET A 138 -7.12 -7.32 12.39
C MET A 138 -7.55 -8.18 13.57
N LYS A 139 -6.87 -9.33 13.77
CA LYS A 139 -7.16 -10.21 14.92
C LYS A 139 -6.86 -9.55 16.27
N PRO A 140 -5.69 -8.91 16.49
CA PRO A 140 -5.42 -8.16 17.72
C PRO A 140 -6.33 -6.95 17.94
N ALA A 141 -6.76 -6.28 16.88
CA ALA A 141 -7.72 -5.16 16.95
C ALA A 141 -9.14 -5.61 17.29
N GLY A 142 -9.47 -6.86 16.94
CA GLY A 142 -10.81 -7.42 16.94
C GLY A 142 -11.40 -7.45 15.53
N LEU A 143 -11.76 -8.65 15.05
CA LEU A 143 -12.28 -8.82 13.68
C LEU A 143 -13.55 -7.99 13.45
N GLU A 144 -14.45 -7.94 14.45
CA GLU A 144 -15.66 -7.13 14.38
C GLU A 144 -15.36 -5.62 14.34
N ALA A 145 -14.39 -5.17 15.14
CA ALA A 145 -13.94 -3.77 15.14
C ALA A 145 -13.27 -3.37 13.80
N SER A 146 -12.74 -4.35 13.08
CA SER A 146 -12.07 -4.15 11.80
C SER A 146 -13.02 -4.19 10.59
N GLU A 147 -14.30 -4.58 10.79
CA GLU A 147 -15.28 -4.64 9.69
C GLU A 147 -15.42 -3.29 8.99
N GLY A 148 -15.33 -3.32 7.65
CA GLY A 148 -15.47 -2.13 6.80
C GLY A 148 -14.22 -1.29 6.64
N VAL A 149 -13.09 -1.63 7.29
CA VAL A 149 -11.79 -0.98 7.02
C VAL A 149 -11.44 -1.13 5.56
N LEU A 150 -11.04 -0.03 4.93
CA LEU A 150 -10.61 0.04 3.54
C LEU A 150 -9.10 0.10 3.46
N SER A 151 -8.54 -0.48 2.40
CA SER A 151 -7.14 -0.33 2.01
C SER A 151 -7.02 -0.46 0.49
N ALA A 152 -5.80 -0.51 -0.02
CA ALA A 152 -5.54 -0.76 -1.43
C ALA A 152 -4.45 -1.82 -1.59
N GLY A 153 -4.56 -2.65 -2.61
CA GLY A 153 -3.62 -3.74 -2.84
C GLY A 153 -3.16 -3.82 -4.29
N TYR A 154 -1.99 -4.43 -4.49
CA TYR A 154 -1.40 -4.70 -5.80
C TYR A 154 -0.99 -6.16 -5.97
N LEU A 155 -0.84 -6.91 -4.88
CA LEU A 155 -0.48 -8.31 -4.85
C LEU A 155 -1.68 -9.19 -4.48
N LYS A 156 -1.72 -10.39 -5.04
CA LYS A 156 -2.64 -11.45 -4.63
C LYS A 156 -2.20 -11.99 -3.26
N ASP A 157 -3.14 -12.29 -2.39
CA ASP A 157 -2.89 -12.99 -1.13
C ASP A 157 -2.88 -14.50 -1.39
N ALA A 158 -1.75 -15.17 -1.09
CA ALA A 158 -1.62 -16.60 -1.32
C ALA A 158 -2.52 -17.46 -0.41
N SER A 159 -3.02 -16.90 0.68
CA SER A 159 -3.96 -17.55 1.59
C SER A 159 -5.43 -17.37 1.20
N ASP A 160 -5.71 -16.51 0.21
CA ASP A 160 -7.08 -16.22 -0.24
C ASP A 160 -7.56 -17.26 -1.24
N PRO A 161 -8.64 -18.00 -0.92
CA PRO A 161 -9.20 -19.04 -1.79
C PRO A 161 -9.60 -18.57 -3.19
N GLN A 162 -9.85 -17.26 -3.40
CA GLN A 162 -10.21 -16.73 -4.72
C GLN A 162 -9.10 -16.98 -5.76
N TRP A 163 -7.85 -17.11 -5.34
CA TRP A 163 -6.68 -17.30 -6.21
C TRP A 163 -6.24 -18.75 -6.40
N LYS A 164 -6.95 -19.73 -5.81
CA LYS A 164 -6.56 -21.16 -5.85
C LYS A 164 -6.41 -21.71 -7.26
N ASP A 165 -7.22 -21.22 -8.21
CA ASP A 165 -7.22 -21.67 -9.60
C ASP A 165 -6.47 -20.70 -10.53
N ASP A 166 -5.89 -19.60 -10.00
CA ASP A 166 -5.08 -18.65 -10.75
C ASP A 166 -3.73 -19.26 -11.15
N GLU A 167 -3.40 -19.19 -12.44
CA GLU A 167 -2.17 -19.81 -12.98
C GLU A 167 -0.89 -19.20 -12.41
N GLY A 168 -0.88 -17.88 -12.13
CA GLY A 168 0.26 -17.22 -11.51
C GLY A 168 0.47 -17.68 -10.07
N MET A 169 -0.62 -17.83 -9.31
CA MET A 169 -0.54 -18.34 -7.95
C MET A 169 -0.16 -19.81 -7.90
N LYS A 170 -0.62 -20.65 -8.84
CA LYS A 170 -0.16 -22.05 -8.95
C LYS A 170 1.35 -22.13 -9.18
N LYS A 171 1.92 -21.28 -10.04
CA LYS A 171 3.38 -21.21 -10.24
C LYS A 171 4.10 -20.78 -8.97
N PHE A 172 3.60 -19.76 -8.28
CA PHE A 172 4.14 -19.31 -7.00
C PHE A 172 4.12 -20.45 -5.97
N MET A 173 2.98 -21.13 -5.79
CA MET A 173 2.85 -22.24 -4.85
C MET A 173 3.82 -23.38 -5.19
N SER A 174 3.94 -23.75 -6.46
CA SER A 174 4.91 -24.76 -6.91
C SER A 174 6.36 -24.36 -6.63
N PHE A 175 6.68 -23.07 -6.73
CA PHE A 175 7.99 -22.54 -6.35
C PHE A 175 8.23 -22.67 -4.85
N VAL A 176 7.25 -22.29 -4.02
CA VAL A 176 7.35 -22.38 -2.56
C VAL A 176 7.54 -23.84 -2.13
N ASP A 177 6.73 -24.76 -2.64
CA ASP A 177 6.81 -26.19 -2.31
C ASP A 177 8.19 -26.77 -2.65
N LYS A 178 8.76 -26.36 -3.78
CA LYS A 178 10.04 -26.87 -4.25
C LYS A 178 11.26 -26.27 -3.53
N TYR A 179 11.26 -24.96 -3.29
CA TYR A 179 12.44 -24.24 -2.84
C TYR A 179 12.38 -23.74 -1.40
N MET A 180 11.18 -23.68 -0.82
CA MET A 180 10.93 -23.15 0.53
C MET A 180 9.93 -24.04 1.29
N PRO A 181 10.17 -25.37 1.36
CA PRO A 181 9.22 -26.30 1.98
C PRO A 181 8.96 -25.89 3.45
N GLY A 182 7.68 -25.80 3.83
CA GLY A 182 7.26 -25.39 5.17
C GLY A 182 7.20 -23.87 5.40
N ALA A 183 7.43 -23.05 4.37
CA ALA A 183 7.23 -21.60 4.50
C ALA A 183 5.77 -21.26 4.80
N ASN A 184 5.57 -20.23 5.61
CA ASN A 184 4.23 -19.74 5.93
C ASN A 184 3.65 -18.93 4.75
N ILE A 185 2.79 -19.53 3.95
CA ILE A 185 2.18 -18.88 2.78
C ILE A 185 1.30 -17.67 3.13
N SER A 186 0.90 -17.51 4.41
CA SER A 186 0.17 -16.31 4.86
C SER A 186 1.10 -15.11 5.09
N ASP A 187 2.41 -15.29 4.90
CA ASP A 187 3.36 -14.18 4.93
C ASP A 187 3.39 -13.51 3.54
N ALA A 188 2.79 -12.33 3.45
CA ALA A 188 2.75 -11.53 2.21
C ALA A 188 4.16 -11.19 1.68
N ASN A 189 5.20 -11.21 2.53
CA ASN A 189 6.57 -10.96 2.07
C ASN A 189 7.08 -12.04 1.11
N LEU A 190 6.56 -13.27 1.17
CA LEU A 190 6.91 -14.32 0.20
C LEU A 190 6.40 -13.96 -1.20
N VAL A 191 5.15 -13.53 -1.29
CA VAL A 191 4.53 -13.10 -2.55
C VAL A 191 5.24 -11.87 -3.11
N TYR A 192 5.54 -10.90 -2.24
CA TYR A 192 6.32 -9.71 -2.59
C TYR A 192 7.71 -10.08 -3.15
N GLY A 193 8.46 -10.90 -2.42
CA GLY A 193 9.80 -11.33 -2.85
C GLY A 193 9.80 -12.07 -4.17
N TYR A 194 8.79 -12.93 -4.40
CA TYR A 194 8.62 -13.64 -5.66
C TYR A 194 8.34 -12.68 -6.82
N ALA A 195 7.42 -11.72 -6.66
CA ALA A 195 7.11 -10.73 -7.69
C ALA A 195 8.32 -9.84 -8.02
N ALA A 196 9.07 -9.40 -7.01
CA ALA A 196 10.27 -8.59 -7.18
C ALA A 196 11.36 -9.39 -7.93
N ALA A 197 11.58 -10.66 -7.54
CA ALA A 197 12.52 -11.55 -8.21
C ALA A 197 12.12 -11.82 -9.68
N GLN A 198 10.84 -12.08 -9.94
CA GLN A 198 10.33 -12.30 -11.29
C GLN A 198 10.54 -11.05 -12.16
N THR A 199 10.34 -9.86 -11.62
CA THR A 199 10.59 -8.59 -12.31
C THR A 199 12.08 -8.41 -12.60
N MET A 200 12.97 -8.74 -11.64
CA MET A 200 14.41 -8.71 -11.88
C MET A 200 14.84 -9.72 -12.96
N VAL A 201 14.26 -10.92 -12.98
CA VAL A 201 14.50 -11.90 -14.07
C VAL A 201 14.10 -11.33 -15.42
N GLN A 202 13.00 -10.59 -15.51
CA GLN A 202 12.61 -9.91 -16.76
C GLN A 202 13.66 -8.86 -17.17
N VAL A 203 14.13 -8.03 -16.23
CA VAL A 203 15.19 -7.05 -16.47
C VAL A 203 16.48 -7.70 -16.98
N LEU A 204 16.90 -8.81 -16.36
CA LEU A 204 18.09 -9.54 -16.76
C LEU A 204 17.94 -10.15 -18.17
N LYS A 205 16.78 -10.69 -18.51
CA LYS A 205 16.48 -11.18 -19.87
C LYS A 205 16.59 -10.06 -20.90
N GLN A 206 16.10 -8.86 -20.60
CA GLN A 206 16.23 -7.68 -21.48
C GLN A 206 17.67 -7.19 -21.59
N SER A 207 18.49 -7.39 -20.55
CA SER A 207 19.90 -7.00 -20.53
C SER A 207 20.77 -7.86 -21.46
N GLY A 208 20.33 -9.08 -21.80
CA GLY A 208 21.11 -10.03 -22.58
C GLY A 208 22.46 -10.33 -21.91
N ASP A 209 23.52 -10.40 -22.71
CA ASP A 209 24.87 -10.67 -22.20
C ASP A 209 25.56 -9.43 -21.59
N ASN A 210 24.98 -8.24 -21.74
CA ASN A 210 25.50 -7.02 -21.13
C ASN A 210 24.94 -6.79 -19.74
N LEU A 211 25.58 -7.39 -18.73
CA LEU A 211 25.19 -7.31 -17.33
C LEU A 211 25.94 -6.19 -16.56
N THR A 212 26.39 -5.15 -17.27
CA THR A 212 26.92 -3.95 -16.60
C THR A 212 25.81 -3.27 -15.79
N ARG A 213 26.19 -2.62 -14.70
CA ARG A 213 25.25 -1.89 -13.82
C ARG A 213 24.42 -0.88 -14.62
N GLU A 214 25.06 -0.16 -15.52
CA GLU A 214 24.43 0.85 -16.38
C GLU A 214 23.35 0.23 -17.26
N ASN A 215 23.63 -0.91 -17.92
CA ASN A 215 22.65 -1.55 -18.78
C ASN A 215 21.52 -2.18 -17.97
N VAL A 216 21.79 -2.83 -16.84
CA VAL A 216 20.75 -3.40 -15.97
C VAL A 216 19.80 -2.30 -15.49
N MET A 217 20.31 -1.15 -15.04
CA MET A 217 19.46 -0.01 -14.65
C MET A 217 18.69 0.57 -15.83
N LYS A 218 19.31 0.68 -17.02
CA LYS A 218 18.62 1.11 -18.22
C LYS A 218 17.44 0.18 -18.57
N GLN A 219 17.62 -1.13 -18.46
CA GLN A 219 16.54 -2.10 -18.69
C GLN A 219 15.48 -2.05 -17.60
N ALA A 220 15.89 -1.90 -16.34
CA ALA A 220 14.94 -1.70 -15.23
C ALA A 220 14.09 -0.43 -15.43
N ALA A 221 14.68 0.64 -15.98
CA ALA A 221 13.99 1.89 -16.32
C ALA A 221 13.30 1.87 -17.68
N SER A 222 12.99 0.71 -18.24
CA SER A 222 12.35 0.56 -19.56
C SER A 222 11.29 -0.53 -19.60
N LEU A 223 10.82 -0.99 -18.46
CA LEU A 223 9.74 -1.97 -18.38
C LEU A 223 8.44 -1.39 -18.94
N LYS A 224 7.74 -2.18 -19.75
CA LYS A 224 6.44 -1.81 -20.32
C LYS A 224 5.45 -2.94 -20.17
N ASP A 225 4.32 -2.62 -19.56
CA ASP A 225 3.17 -3.51 -19.35
C ASP A 225 3.53 -4.90 -18.78
N PHE A 226 4.63 -4.97 -18.02
CA PHE A 226 5.05 -6.24 -17.43
C PHE A 226 4.09 -6.64 -16.31
N ALA A 227 3.55 -7.86 -16.38
CA ALA A 227 2.67 -8.43 -15.37
C ALA A 227 3.39 -9.57 -14.66
N ALA A 228 3.86 -9.35 -13.44
CA ALA A 228 4.32 -10.44 -12.61
C ALA A 228 3.15 -11.36 -12.20
N ASP A 229 3.44 -12.65 -12.07
CA ASP A 229 2.41 -13.70 -11.86
C ASP A 229 1.53 -13.44 -10.62
N THR A 230 2.07 -12.79 -9.61
CA THR A 230 1.38 -12.54 -8.33
C THR A 230 0.78 -11.13 -8.21
N LEU A 231 0.86 -10.29 -9.23
CA LEU A 231 0.13 -9.03 -9.26
C LEU A 231 -1.38 -9.27 -9.42
N ILE A 232 -2.19 -8.42 -8.83
CA ILE A 232 -3.63 -8.40 -9.06
C ILE A 232 -3.89 -8.18 -10.56
N PRO A 233 -4.78 -8.98 -11.20
CA PRO A 233 -5.05 -8.89 -12.63
C PRO A 233 -5.39 -7.46 -13.08
N GLY A 234 -4.71 -6.98 -14.11
CA GLY A 234 -4.84 -5.63 -14.66
C GLY A 234 -3.79 -4.64 -14.17
N ILE A 235 -3.12 -4.90 -13.05
CA ILE A 235 -1.99 -4.11 -12.58
C ILE A 235 -0.75 -4.46 -13.39
N LYS A 236 -0.01 -3.46 -13.84
CA LYS A 236 1.17 -3.56 -14.67
C LYS A 236 2.35 -2.83 -14.08
N ILE A 237 3.54 -3.34 -14.35
CA ILE A 237 4.80 -2.68 -14.03
C ILE A 237 5.24 -1.89 -15.25
N ASN A 238 5.37 -0.58 -15.05
CA ASN A 238 5.88 0.35 -16.03
C ASN A 238 6.97 1.22 -15.39
N THR A 239 8.02 1.51 -16.14
CA THR A 239 9.11 2.38 -15.67
C THR A 239 9.62 3.24 -16.83
N GLY A 240 10.33 4.31 -16.50
CA GLY A 240 10.91 5.22 -17.47
C GLY A 240 12.23 5.81 -17.00
N ALA A 241 12.95 6.49 -17.89
CA ALA A 241 14.23 7.12 -17.55
C ALA A 241 14.12 8.15 -16.42
N ASN A 242 12.95 8.77 -16.29
CA ASN A 242 12.63 9.76 -15.23
C ASN A 242 11.54 9.25 -14.27
N ASP A 243 11.23 7.97 -14.34
CA ASP A 243 10.18 7.34 -13.55
C ASP A 243 10.68 5.99 -13.00
N PHE A 244 11.04 5.99 -11.72
CA PHE A 244 11.47 4.81 -10.97
C PHE A 244 10.37 4.28 -10.03
N ALA A 245 9.10 4.60 -10.32
CA ALA A 245 7.94 4.09 -9.60
C ALA A 245 7.26 2.96 -10.39
N PRO A 246 7.69 1.69 -10.27
CA PRO A 246 7.26 0.61 -11.17
C PRO A 246 5.79 0.25 -11.05
N ILE A 247 5.17 0.49 -9.91
CA ILE A 247 3.75 0.17 -9.65
C ILE A 247 3.03 1.42 -9.16
N GLU A 248 2.17 1.96 -10.00
CA GLU A 248 1.37 3.16 -9.73
C GLU A 248 -0.14 2.91 -9.82
N GLN A 249 -0.53 1.65 -9.82
CA GLN A 249 -1.91 1.20 -9.91
C GLN A 249 -2.22 0.30 -8.74
N LEU A 250 -3.34 0.56 -8.05
CA LEU A 250 -3.84 -0.25 -6.96
C LEU A 250 -5.33 -0.55 -7.14
N LYS A 251 -5.78 -1.61 -6.49
CA LYS A 251 -7.20 -1.94 -6.40
C LYS A 251 -7.66 -1.80 -4.95
N MET A 252 -8.81 -1.13 -4.75
CA MET A 252 -9.37 -0.99 -3.42
C MET A 252 -9.80 -2.34 -2.85
N MET A 253 -9.65 -2.49 -1.56
CA MET A 253 -10.10 -3.65 -0.80
C MET A 253 -10.78 -3.23 0.50
N ARG A 254 -11.69 -4.07 0.97
CA ARG A 254 -12.45 -3.89 2.19
C ARG A 254 -12.29 -5.10 3.08
N PHE A 255 -12.03 -4.89 4.36
CA PHE A 255 -12.07 -5.97 5.32
C PHE A 255 -13.52 -6.35 5.62
N LYS A 256 -13.86 -7.62 5.38
CA LYS A 256 -15.21 -8.12 5.52
C LYS A 256 -15.21 -9.60 5.89
N SER A 257 -15.96 -9.96 6.92
CA SER A 257 -16.12 -11.35 7.37
C SER A 257 -14.78 -12.08 7.60
N GLY A 258 -13.79 -11.33 8.12
CA GLY A 258 -12.48 -11.89 8.48
C GLY A 258 -11.46 -11.98 7.35
N GLN A 259 -11.74 -11.43 6.16
CA GLN A 259 -10.84 -11.44 5.01
C GLN A 259 -10.92 -10.12 4.21
N TRP A 260 -9.95 -9.91 3.32
CA TRP A 260 -9.94 -8.77 2.41
C TRP A 260 -10.71 -9.10 1.14
N GLU A 261 -11.70 -8.29 0.80
CA GLU A 261 -12.50 -8.36 -0.43
C GLU A 261 -12.07 -7.25 -1.38
N LEU A 262 -11.56 -7.62 -2.56
CA LEU A 262 -11.25 -6.66 -3.62
C LEU A 262 -12.54 -6.12 -4.25
N PHE A 263 -12.59 -4.81 -4.50
CA PHE A 263 -13.76 -4.20 -5.13
C PHE A 263 -13.39 -3.00 -6.03
N GLY A 264 -14.35 -2.59 -6.86
CA GLY A 264 -14.19 -1.46 -7.76
C GLY A 264 -13.17 -1.68 -8.88
N ASP A 265 -12.86 -0.61 -9.59
CA ASP A 265 -11.88 -0.59 -10.66
C ASP A 265 -10.47 -0.37 -10.10
N ILE A 266 -9.46 -0.66 -10.92
CA ILE A 266 -8.08 -0.26 -10.63
C ILE A 266 -8.01 1.27 -10.70
N ILE A 267 -7.34 1.86 -9.70
CA ILE A 267 -7.11 3.31 -9.63
C ILE A 267 -5.64 3.57 -9.92
N SER A 268 -5.36 4.44 -10.88
CA SER A 268 -4.00 4.95 -11.15
C SER A 268 -3.72 6.16 -10.27
N ALA A 269 -2.50 6.21 -9.74
CA ALA A 269 -1.99 7.34 -8.97
C ALA A 269 -1.42 8.47 -9.86
N GLU A 270 -1.25 8.21 -11.17
CA GLU A 270 -0.76 9.23 -12.08
C GLU A 270 -1.58 10.53 -11.91
N THR A 271 -0.90 11.57 -11.52
CA THR A 271 -1.39 12.93 -11.61
C THR A 271 -0.96 13.37 -12.99
N GLY A 272 -1.89 13.58 -13.92
CA GLY A 272 -1.56 14.03 -15.26
C GLY A 272 -0.49 15.11 -15.21
N GLY A 273 0.61 14.85 -15.91
CA GLY A 273 1.72 15.77 -16.06
C GLY A 273 1.33 16.97 -16.91
#